data_ddbd82834af40987495d3d125d9679bf
#
_entry.id   ddbd82834af40987495d3d125d9679bf
#
_cell.length_a   1.000
_cell.length_b   1.000
_cell.length_c   1.000
_cell.angle_alpha   90.00
_cell.angle_beta   90.00
_cell.angle_gamma   90.00
#
_symmetry.space_group_name_H-M   'P 1'
#
loop_
_entity.id
_entity.type
_entity.pdbx_description
1 polymer ?
#
loop_
_entity_poly.entity_id
_entity_poly.type
_entity_poly.pdbx_seq_one_letter_code
_entity_poly.pdbx_strand_id
1 'polypeptide(L)'
;MYRPIYLPGFEKHLRQYGNIKDRVEKRVNEILAAPYDRTEALQEDLKGLRSARIGRNFRIIFAISEEIAKSAVARNNFPVYSNQSKDTVVFITVAPHKKAYELR
;
A
#
# COMPACT_ATOMS: atom_id res chain seq x y z
N MET A 1 4.57 1.89 16.21
CA MET A 1 4.12 1.05 15.09
C MET A 1 2.92 1.71 14.41
N TYR A 2 2.88 1.68 13.10
CA TYR A 2 1.76 2.20 12.33
C TYR A 2 0.54 1.30 12.46
N ARG A 3 -0.64 1.88 12.26
CA ARG A 3 -1.91 1.15 12.35
C ARG A 3 -2.44 0.83 10.96
N PRO A 4 -2.91 -0.40 10.71
CA PRO A 4 -3.38 -0.78 9.39
C PRO A 4 -4.85 -0.48 9.16
N ILE A 5 -5.17 -0.11 7.92
CA ILE A 5 -6.52 -0.19 7.37
C ILE A 5 -6.42 -1.07 6.13
N TYR A 6 -7.24 -2.11 6.05
CA TYR A 6 -7.26 -3.02 4.91
C TYR A 6 -8.49 -2.73 4.07
N LEU A 7 -8.29 -2.28 2.84
CA LEU A 7 -9.41 -2.06 1.93
C LEU A 7 -9.97 -3.39 1.42
N PRO A 8 -11.23 -3.42 1.02
CA PRO A 8 -11.86 -4.65 0.50
C PRO A 8 -11.11 -5.28 -0.66
N GLY A 9 -10.53 -4.45 -1.54
CA GLY A 9 -9.72 -4.95 -2.66
C GLY A 9 -8.49 -5.71 -2.21
N PHE A 10 -7.82 -5.24 -1.14
CA PHE A 10 -6.67 -5.93 -0.58
C PHE A 10 -7.07 -7.31 -0.05
N GLU A 11 -8.14 -7.37 0.74
CA GLU A 11 -8.61 -8.62 1.31
C GLU A 11 -9.07 -9.60 0.25
N LYS A 12 -9.78 -9.12 -0.77
CA LYS A 12 -10.24 -9.94 -1.89
C LYS A 12 -9.07 -10.57 -2.64
N HIS A 13 -8.06 -9.76 -2.97
CA HIS A 13 -6.89 -10.23 -3.69
C HIS A 13 -6.03 -11.17 -2.85
N LEU A 14 -5.96 -10.93 -1.54
CA LEU A 14 -5.23 -11.82 -0.65
C LEU A 14 -5.85 -13.22 -0.66
N ARG A 15 -7.19 -13.31 -0.68
CA ARG A 15 -7.87 -14.61 -0.81
C ARG A 15 -7.61 -15.25 -2.17
N GLN A 16 -7.61 -14.43 -3.23
CA GLN A 16 -7.36 -14.91 -4.59
C GLN A 16 -5.97 -15.51 -4.75
N TYR A 17 -4.97 -14.92 -4.07
CA TYR A 17 -3.59 -15.35 -4.14
C TYR A 17 -3.15 -16.02 -2.83
N GLY A 18 -3.97 -16.94 -2.33
CA GLY A 18 -3.77 -17.55 -1.02
C GLY A 18 -2.42 -18.27 -0.83
N ASN A 19 -1.77 -18.67 -1.93
CA ASN A 19 -0.46 -19.32 -1.89
C ASN A 19 0.66 -18.40 -1.39
N ILE A 20 0.43 -17.09 -1.36
CA ILE A 20 1.43 -16.12 -0.87
C ILE A 20 1.02 -15.46 0.45
N LYS A 21 -0.05 -15.94 1.07
CA LYS A 21 -0.62 -15.31 2.26
C LYS A 21 0.40 -15.08 3.37
N ASP A 22 1.21 -16.09 3.68
CA ASP A 22 2.20 -15.99 4.76
C ASP A 22 3.27 -14.93 4.45
N ARG A 23 3.69 -14.86 3.19
CA ARG A 23 4.66 -13.84 2.76
C ARG A 23 4.07 -12.45 2.81
N VAL A 24 2.79 -12.31 2.46
CA VAL A 24 2.08 -11.02 2.56
C VAL A 24 2.00 -10.58 4.01
N GLU A 25 1.60 -11.47 4.92
CA GLU A 25 1.48 -11.13 6.33
C GLU A 25 2.82 -10.69 6.92
N LYS A 26 3.90 -11.38 6.58
CA LYS A 26 5.24 -11.01 7.02
C LYS A 26 5.60 -9.61 6.51
N ARG A 27 5.35 -9.35 5.23
CA ARG A 27 5.68 -8.06 4.62
C ARG A 27 4.83 -6.92 5.19
N VAL A 28 3.56 -7.18 5.45
CA VAL A 28 2.67 -6.21 6.10
C VAL A 28 3.23 -5.81 7.46
N ASN A 29 3.68 -6.77 8.26
CA ASN A 29 4.25 -6.47 9.58
C ASN A 29 5.53 -5.64 9.46
N GLU A 30 6.37 -5.92 8.45
CA GLU A 30 7.56 -5.11 8.18
C GLU A 30 7.18 -3.66 7.81
N ILE A 31 6.17 -3.51 6.97
CA ILE A 31 5.69 -2.18 6.56
C ILE A 31 5.14 -1.41 7.76
N LEU A 32 4.37 -2.06 8.62
CA LEU A 32 3.81 -1.38 9.79
C LEU A 32 4.90 -0.94 10.77
N ALA A 33 6.00 -1.67 10.83
CA ALA A 33 7.13 -1.29 11.68
C ALA A 33 7.96 -0.16 11.05
N ALA A 34 8.14 -0.17 9.73
CA ALA A 34 9.00 0.79 9.04
C ALA A 34 8.51 0.99 7.58
N PRO A 35 7.43 1.79 7.38
CA PRO A 35 6.77 1.84 6.08
C PRO A 35 7.59 2.47 4.96
N TYR A 36 8.62 3.22 5.28
CA TYR A 36 9.48 3.82 4.26
C TYR A 36 10.68 2.93 3.90
N ASP A 37 10.91 1.87 4.67
CA ASP A 37 12.06 0.99 4.45
C ASP A 37 11.79 -0.01 3.35
N ARG A 38 12.66 -0.03 2.33
CA ARG A 38 12.56 -0.96 1.20
C ARG A 38 11.22 -0.90 0.47
N THR A 39 10.63 0.29 0.40
CA THR A 39 9.41 0.54 -0.37
C THR A 39 9.67 1.69 -1.34
N GLU A 40 8.90 1.74 -2.43
CA GLU A 40 9.10 2.73 -3.48
C GLU A 40 7.89 3.65 -3.61
N ALA A 41 8.13 4.97 -3.59
CA ALA A 41 7.09 5.94 -3.85
C ALA A 41 6.71 5.92 -5.32
N LEU A 42 5.41 5.91 -5.61
CA LEU A 42 4.92 5.95 -6.97
C LEU A 42 4.78 7.40 -7.43
N GLN A 43 4.72 7.60 -8.75
CA GLN A 43 4.77 8.93 -9.34
C GLN A 43 3.51 9.24 -10.16
N GLU A 44 3.39 10.48 -10.58
CA GLU A 44 2.34 10.97 -11.47
C GLU A 44 0.95 10.72 -10.88
N ASP A 45 0.10 10.00 -11.58
CA ASP A 45 -1.28 9.74 -11.16
C ASP A 45 -1.37 8.93 -9.87
N LEU A 46 -0.31 8.18 -9.55
CA LEU A 46 -0.26 7.35 -8.36
C LEU A 46 0.57 7.97 -7.25
N LYS A 47 1.00 9.22 -7.42
CA LYS A 47 1.77 9.89 -6.36
C LYS A 47 0.96 9.98 -5.08
N GLY A 48 1.56 9.54 -4.01
CA GLY A 48 0.93 9.36 -2.71
C GLY A 48 0.85 7.90 -2.30
N LEU A 49 0.97 6.99 -3.25
CA LEU A 49 1.01 5.56 -2.97
C LEU A 49 2.44 5.06 -2.98
N ARG A 50 2.63 3.91 -2.34
CA ARG A 50 3.92 3.23 -2.31
C ARG A 50 3.73 1.77 -2.68
N SER A 51 4.80 1.15 -3.16
CA SER A 51 4.79 -0.28 -3.45
C SER A 51 5.88 -1.00 -2.65
N ALA A 52 5.58 -2.23 -2.28
CA ALA A 52 6.51 -3.13 -1.62
C ALA A 52 6.53 -4.47 -2.34
N ARG A 53 7.73 -5.00 -2.55
CA ARG A 53 7.89 -6.28 -3.22
C ARG A 53 7.56 -7.45 -2.31
N ILE A 54 6.95 -8.47 -2.91
CA ILE A 54 6.83 -9.80 -2.33
C ILE A 54 7.42 -10.77 -3.35
N GLY A 55 8.63 -11.24 -3.12
CA GLY A 55 9.34 -12.04 -4.11
C GLY A 55 9.55 -11.27 -5.40
N ARG A 56 9.53 -11.97 -6.54
CA ARG A 56 9.77 -11.36 -7.85
C ARG A 56 8.50 -10.85 -8.51
N ASN A 57 7.36 -11.50 -8.23
CA ASN A 57 6.18 -11.34 -9.07
C ASN A 57 5.05 -10.55 -8.44
N PHE A 58 5.07 -10.33 -7.15
CA PHE A 58 3.96 -9.68 -6.44
C PHE A 58 4.36 -8.35 -5.83
N ARG A 59 3.36 -7.47 -5.69
CA ARG A 59 3.52 -6.17 -5.04
C ARG A 59 2.35 -5.92 -4.10
N ILE A 60 2.65 -5.28 -2.96
CA ILE A 60 1.64 -4.64 -2.12
C ILE A 60 1.64 -3.17 -2.49
N ILE A 61 0.45 -2.61 -2.73
CA ILE A 61 0.28 -1.16 -2.91
C ILE A 61 -0.41 -0.63 -1.67
N PHE A 62 0.16 0.43 -1.09
CA PHE A 62 -0.34 1.00 0.15
C PHE A 62 -0.12 2.52 0.17
N ALA A 63 -0.77 3.18 1.12
CA ALA A 63 -0.63 4.61 1.35
C ALA A 63 -0.27 4.85 2.82
N ILE A 64 0.59 5.83 3.06
CA ILE A 64 0.91 6.29 4.40
C ILE A 64 0.24 7.64 4.57
N SER A 65 -0.72 7.75 5.51
CA SER A 65 -1.53 8.95 5.63
C SER A 65 -0.70 10.22 5.85
N GLU A 66 0.33 10.16 6.68
CA GLU A 66 1.18 11.32 6.90
C GLU A 66 1.93 11.74 5.64
N GLU A 67 2.32 10.81 4.79
CA GLU A 67 3.01 11.13 3.55
C GLU A 67 2.08 11.83 2.56
N ILE A 68 0.85 11.33 2.42
CA ILE A 68 -0.15 11.96 1.55
C ILE A 68 -0.45 13.37 2.02
N ALA A 69 -0.59 13.56 3.32
CA ALA A 69 -0.92 14.86 3.90
C ALA A 69 0.15 15.93 3.60
N LYS A 70 1.39 15.54 3.37
CA LYS A 70 2.51 16.45 3.12
C LYS A 70 2.64 16.91 1.67
N SER A 71 1.90 16.32 0.75
CA SER A 71 2.02 16.61 -0.69
C SER A 71 0.69 17.05 -1.26
N ALA A 72 0.68 18.24 -1.88
CA ALA A 72 -0.53 18.75 -2.53
C ALA A 72 -1.00 17.81 -3.65
N VAL A 73 -0.06 17.28 -4.44
CA VAL A 73 -0.39 16.36 -5.53
C VAL A 73 -0.99 15.07 -4.97
N ALA A 74 -0.38 14.51 -3.93
CA ALA A 74 -0.89 13.29 -3.31
C ALA A 74 -2.27 13.49 -2.70
N ARG A 75 -2.49 14.62 -2.00
CA ARG A 75 -3.82 14.95 -1.44
C ARG A 75 -4.86 15.08 -2.53
N ASN A 76 -4.49 15.67 -3.65
CA ASN A 76 -5.40 15.82 -4.79
C ASN A 76 -5.74 14.46 -5.42
N ASN A 77 -4.75 13.57 -5.52
CA ASN A 77 -4.97 12.24 -6.07
C ASN A 77 -5.78 11.33 -5.14
N PHE A 78 -5.53 11.42 -3.83
CA PHE A 78 -6.10 10.48 -2.85
C PHE A 78 -6.58 11.20 -1.60
N PRO A 79 -7.59 12.09 -1.73
CA PRO A 79 -8.01 12.92 -0.59
C PRO A 79 -8.53 12.12 0.60
N VAL A 80 -9.18 10.99 0.36
CA VAL A 80 -9.75 10.17 1.44
C VAL A 80 -8.68 9.65 2.39
N TYR A 81 -7.50 9.30 1.86
CA TYR A 81 -6.44 8.73 2.68
C TYR A 81 -5.74 9.76 3.56
N SER A 82 -5.80 11.04 3.20
CA SER A 82 -5.19 12.10 3.99
C SER A 82 -5.97 12.44 5.26
N ASN A 83 -7.22 11.98 5.36
CA ASN A 83 -8.09 12.24 6.49
C ASN A 83 -7.91 11.25 7.64
N GLN A 84 -7.04 10.27 7.48
CA GLN A 84 -6.74 9.30 8.52
C GLN A 84 -5.70 9.85 9.49
N SER A 85 -5.57 9.23 10.66
CA SER A 85 -4.54 9.63 11.61
C SER A 85 -3.15 9.42 11.01
N LYS A 86 -2.17 10.19 11.49
CA LYS A 86 -0.79 10.21 10.93
C LYS A 86 -0.14 8.85 10.87
N ASP A 87 -0.39 8.01 11.87
CA ASP A 87 0.23 6.71 12.01
C ASP A 87 -0.52 5.59 11.30
N THR A 88 -1.33 5.94 10.30
CA THR A 88 -2.13 4.97 9.56
C THR A 88 -1.46 4.58 8.24
N VAL A 89 -1.46 3.29 7.95
CA VAL A 89 -1.10 2.74 6.64
C VAL A 89 -2.33 2.07 6.06
N VAL A 90 -2.73 2.51 4.87
CA VAL A 90 -3.89 1.96 4.16
C VAL A 90 -3.40 0.96 3.12
N PHE A 91 -3.72 -0.32 3.30
CA PHE A 91 -3.36 -1.36 2.35
C PHE A 91 -4.43 -1.46 1.28
N ILE A 92 -4.06 -1.19 0.04
CA ILE A 92 -5.00 -0.99 -1.07
C ILE A 92 -5.18 -2.26 -1.89
N THR A 93 -4.08 -2.88 -2.29
CA THR A 93 -4.14 -4.11 -3.08
C THR A 93 -2.84 -4.92 -2.93
N VAL A 94 -2.95 -6.20 -3.21
CA VAL A 94 -1.81 -7.09 -3.43
C VAL A 94 -2.09 -7.85 -4.71
N ALA A 95 -1.14 -7.85 -5.65
CA ALA A 95 -1.37 -8.44 -6.97
C ALA A 95 -0.04 -8.72 -7.65
N PRO A 96 -0.04 -9.54 -8.72
CA PRO A 96 1.13 -9.68 -9.57
C PRO A 96 1.60 -8.32 -10.08
N HIS A 97 2.90 -8.17 -10.27
CA HIS A 97 3.51 -6.89 -10.65
C HIS A 97 2.77 -6.19 -11.80
N LYS A 98 2.39 -6.93 -12.82
CA LYS A 98 1.72 -6.35 -13.99
C LYS A 98 0.36 -5.75 -13.67
N LYS A 99 -0.33 -6.29 -12.66
CA LYS A 99 -1.68 -5.85 -12.30
C LYS A 99 -1.73 -4.90 -11.11
N ALA A 100 -0.67 -4.86 -10.31
CA ALA A 100 -0.65 -4.08 -9.07
C ALA A 100 -0.88 -2.59 -9.30
N TYR A 101 -0.46 -2.08 -10.44
CA TYR A 101 -0.57 -0.67 -10.77
C TYR A 101 -1.83 -0.30 -11.56
N GLU A 102 -2.70 -1.27 -11.83
CA GLU A 102 -3.98 -1.05 -12.49
C GLU A 102 -5.05 -0.71 -11.44
N LEU A 103 -4.95 0.48 -10.86
CA LEU A 103 -5.82 0.91 -9.76
C LEU A 103 -6.98 1.79 -10.21
N ARG A 104 -7.21 1.89 -11.51
CA ARG A 104 -8.25 2.73 -12.09
C ARG A 104 -9.27 1.95 -12.88
#